data_ad3b5ca442a3d1dee2ab4626f2c3bf98
#
_entry.id   ad3b5ca442a3d1dee2ab4626f2c3bf98
#
_cell.length_a   1.000
_cell.length_b   1.000
_cell.length_c   1.000
_cell.angle_alpha   90.00
_cell.angle_beta   90.00
_cell.angle_gamma   90.00
#
_symmetry.space_group_name_H-M   'P 1'
#
loop_
_entity.id
_entity.type
_entity.pdbx_description
1 polymer ?
#
loop_
_entity_poly.entity_id
_entity_poly.type
_entity_poly.pdbx_seq_one_letter_code
_entity_poly.pdbx_strand_id
1 'polypeptide(L)'
;PIRTTVTEFGPILLSRVLGLNDTQASALQLVFHWADGQGLALLDLKDLRAVVDYLTNTDAGKEELKTIGGVSAATAGVILREIAALEAAGGEAFFGEPALDVRDLMRVSPDGRGIISALELADIQSQGTLFSTFLMWLLAELFETLPEVGDPDKPTMVFFFDEAHLLFSGASKAFLEAVVRTVRLIRSKGVGIVFITQSPTDVPDEVLAQLGSRVQHALRAHTPADAANLKKAVSTFPVSPVDLNRVLTSLGTGQAVVSVLDEKGRPAPVAPVVINVPAAVMGPAQDGTVSQ
;
A
#
# COMPACT_ATOMS: atom_id res chain seq x y z
N PRO A 1 -7.35 5.83 14.89
CA PRO A 1 -7.55 4.87 13.82
C PRO A 1 -7.57 5.59 12.47
N ILE A 2 -6.96 5.00 11.44
CA ILE A 2 -7.05 5.49 10.07
C ILE A 2 -8.29 4.87 9.46
N ARG A 3 -9.14 5.71 8.88
CA ARG A 3 -10.41 5.31 8.26
C ARG A 3 -10.58 5.95 6.90
N THR A 4 -11.43 5.37 6.09
CA THR A 4 -11.96 5.97 4.87
C THR A 4 -13.46 5.77 4.83
N THR A 5 -14.18 6.64 4.12
CA THR A 5 -15.60 6.36 3.85
C THR A 5 -15.75 5.36 2.72
N VAL A 6 -16.85 4.64 2.69
CA VAL A 6 -17.19 3.73 1.58
C VAL A 6 -17.26 4.50 0.27
N THR A 7 -17.79 5.73 0.30
CA THR A 7 -17.85 6.61 -0.89
C THR A 7 -16.47 6.93 -1.44
N GLU A 8 -15.52 7.35 -0.60
CA GLU A 8 -14.16 7.69 -1.01
C GLU A 8 -13.37 6.46 -1.47
N PHE A 9 -13.57 5.33 -0.81
CA PHE A 9 -12.95 4.07 -1.21
C PHE A 9 -13.39 3.61 -2.60
N GLY A 10 -14.63 3.85 -2.93
CA GLY A 10 -15.23 3.64 -4.22
C GLY A 10 -15.57 2.19 -4.57
N PRO A 11 -16.47 2.00 -5.55
CA PRO A 11 -17.00 0.67 -5.89
C PRO A 11 -15.96 -0.25 -6.54
N ILE A 12 -14.96 0.31 -7.25
CA ILE A 12 -13.95 -0.49 -7.96
C ILE A 12 -13.02 -1.19 -6.96
N LEU A 13 -12.50 -0.47 -5.97
CA LEU A 13 -11.65 -1.06 -4.95
C LEU A 13 -12.46 -1.98 -4.04
N LEU A 14 -13.65 -1.54 -3.65
CA LEU A 14 -14.51 -2.33 -2.77
C LEU A 14 -14.93 -3.66 -3.40
N SER A 15 -15.26 -3.70 -4.70
CA SER A 15 -15.57 -4.96 -5.38
C SER A 15 -14.40 -5.96 -5.37
N ARG A 16 -13.17 -5.47 -5.39
CA ARG A 16 -11.96 -6.33 -5.25
C ARG A 16 -11.82 -6.88 -3.83
N VAL A 17 -12.02 -6.04 -2.81
CA VAL A 17 -12.04 -6.48 -1.40
C VAL A 17 -13.06 -7.56 -1.17
N LEU A 18 -14.27 -7.35 -1.72
CA LEU A 18 -15.38 -8.28 -1.59
C LEU A 18 -15.25 -9.52 -2.50
N GLY A 19 -14.17 -9.63 -3.31
CA GLY A 19 -13.96 -10.77 -4.21
C GLY A 19 -15.05 -10.93 -5.28
N LEU A 20 -15.70 -9.84 -5.69
CA LEU A 20 -16.80 -9.86 -6.63
C LEU A 20 -16.33 -10.13 -8.06
N ASN A 21 -17.12 -10.91 -8.81
CA ASN A 21 -16.93 -11.06 -10.25
C ASN A 21 -17.43 -9.81 -11.01
N ASP A 22 -17.17 -9.75 -12.33
CA ASP A 22 -17.49 -8.57 -13.16
C ASP A 22 -18.98 -8.18 -13.11
N THR A 23 -19.89 -9.15 -13.09
CA THR A 23 -21.34 -8.89 -13.00
C THR A 23 -21.70 -8.29 -11.64
N GLN A 24 -21.14 -8.82 -10.56
CA GLN A 24 -21.39 -8.35 -9.21
C GLN A 24 -20.72 -6.99 -8.97
N ALA A 25 -19.53 -6.78 -9.52
CA ALA A 25 -18.84 -5.49 -9.47
C ALA A 25 -19.62 -4.40 -10.22
N SER A 26 -20.18 -4.72 -11.39
CA SER A 26 -21.05 -3.81 -12.13
C SER A 26 -22.33 -3.48 -11.36
N ALA A 27 -22.91 -4.48 -10.67
CA ALA A 27 -24.07 -4.26 -9.82
C ALA A 27 -23.73 -3.35 -8.61
N LEU A 28 -22.57 -3.53 -7.99
CA LEU A 28 -22.11 -2.66 -6.92
C LEU A 28 -21.91 -1.22 -7.43
N GLN A 29 -21.34 -1.03 -8.63
CA GLN A 29 -21.21 0.28 -9.26
C GLN A 29 -22.56 0.97 -9.47
N LEU A 30 -23.61 0.23 -9.87
CA LEU A 30 -24.98 0.79 -9.97
C LEU A 30 -25.52 1.27 -8.63
N VAL A 31 -25.23 0.55 -7.53
CA VAL A 31 -25.63 0.96 -6.18
C VAL A 31 -24.97 2.28 -5.79
N PHE A 32 -23.65 2.42 -6.03
CA PHE A 32 -22.93 3.67 -5.79
C PHE A 32 -23.45 4.82 -6.65
N HIS A 33 -23.66 4.57 -7.93
CA HIS A 33 -24.23 5.56 -8.87
C HIS A 33 -25.60 6.06 -8.41
N TRP A 34 -26.46 5.16 -7.94
CA TRP A 34 -27.76 5.54 -7.39
C TRP A 34 -27.61 6.38 -6.13
N ALA A 35 -26.76 5.97 -5.17
CA ALA A 35 -26.54 6.69 -3.93
C ALA A 35 -26.00 8.11 -4.19
N ASP A 36 -25.04 8.23 -5.11
CA ASP A 36 -24.48 9.52 -5.54
C ASP A 36 -25.56 10.40 -6.18
N GLY A 37 -26.40 9.84 -7.06
CA GLY A 37 -27.53 10.55 -7.66
C GLY A 37 -28.59 11.04 -6.66
N GLN A 38 -28.70 10.38 -5.51
CA GLN A 38 -29.56 10.80 -4.39
C GLN A 38 -28.85 11.75 -3.41
N GLY A 39 -27.56 12.04 -3.62
CA GLY A 39 -26.75 12.84 -2.69
C GLY A 39 -26.48 12.12 -1.35
N LEU A 40 -26.53 10.79 -1.34
CA LEU A 40 -26.27 9.95 -0.16
C LEU A 40 -24.79 9.58 -0.09
N ALA A 41 -24.08 10.10 0.89
CA ALA A 41 -22.75 9.61 1.21
C ALA A 41 -22.84 8.28 1.94
N LEU A 42 -22.11 7.28 1.44
CA LEU A 42 -21.96 6.00 2.11
C LEU A 42 -20.75 6.11 3.05
N LEU A 43 -20.98 6.30 4.33
CA LEU A 43 -19.91 6.55 5.29
C LEU A 43 -19.25 5.24 5.74
N ASP A 44 -20.07 4.24 5.99
CA ASP A 44 -19.61 2.94 6.48
C ASP A 44 -20.27 1.76 5.74
N LEU A 45 -19.93 0.54 6.15
CA LEU A 45 -20.50 -0.68 5.54
C LEU A 45 -22.00 -0.84 5.83
N LYS A 46 -22.50 -0.27 6.94
CA LYS A 46 -23.92 -0.34 7.31
C LYS A 46 -24.75 0.51 6.36
N ASP A 47 -24.25 1.69 5.98
CA ASP A 47 -24.90 2.55 4.98
C ASP A 47 -25.00 1.81 3.64
N LEU A 48 -23.89 1.24 3.17
CA LEU A 48 -23.88 0.46 1.94
C LEU A 48 -24.88 -0.70 1.99
N ARG A 49 -24.87 -1.45 3.10
CA ARG A 49 -25.82 -2.56 3.31
C ARG A 49 -27.26 -2.07 3.24
N ALA A 50 -27.57 -0.97 3.93
CA ALA A 50 -28.91 -0.40 3.96
C ALA A 50 -29.39 0.01 2.56
N VAL A 51 -28.51 0.63 1.77
CA VAL A 51 -28.82 1.01 0.38
C VAL A 51 -29.03 -0.22 -0.51
N VAL A 52 -28.16 -1.24 -0.42
CA VAL A 52 -28.35 -2.48 -1.19
C VAL A 52 -29.67 -3.15 -0.80
N ASP A 53 -29.99 -3.22 0.49
CA ASP A 53 -31.23 -3.81 0.99
C ASP A 53 -32.46 -3.02 0.51
N TYR A 54 -32.44 -1.71 0.61
CA TYR A 54 -33.50 -0.84 0.10
C TYR A 54 -33.78 -1.10 -1.38
N LEU A 55 -32.74 -1.03 -2.21
CA LEU A 55 -32.86 -1.17 -3.66
C LEU A 55 -33.34 -2.55 -4.11
N THR A 56 -33.04 -3.60 -3.34
CA THR A 56 -33.29 -4.97 -3.78
C THR A 56 -34.46 -5.64 -3.07
N ASN A 57 -34.85 -5.18 -1.87
CA ASN A 57 -35.87 -5.82 -1.05
C ASN A 57 -37.15 -4.98 -0.85
N THR A 58 -37.13 -3.66 -1.19
CA THR A 58 -38.33 -2.84 -1.16
C THR A 58 -38.95 -2.69 -2.57
N ASP A 59 -40.27 -2.52 -2.67
CA ASP A 59 -40.94 -2.30 -3.96
C ASP A 59 -40.52 -1.00 -4.62
N ALA A 60 -40.37 0.09 -3.83
CA ALA A 60 -39.91 1.40 -4.30
C ALA A 60 -38.48 1.32 -4.85
N GLY A 61 -37.56 0.74 -4.08
CA GLY A 61 -36.17 0.60 -4.50
C GLY A 61 -36.00 -0.28 -5.75
N LYS A 62 -36.81 -1.35 -5.88
CA LYS A 62 -36.81 -2.19 -7.10
C LYS A 62 -37.22 -1.42 -8.34
N GLU A 63 -38.25 -0.55 -8.23
CA GLU A 63 -38.65 0.29 -9.36
C GLU A 63 -37.55 1.30 -9.73
N GLU A 64 -36.94 1.94 -8.75
CA GLU A 64 -35.82 2.85 -9.00
C GLU A 64 -34.63 2.11 -9.64
N LEU A 65 -34.27 0.94 -9.12
CA LEU A 65 -33.16 0.13 -9.62
C LEU A 65 -33.39 -0.33 -11.09
N LYS A 66 -34.63 -0.60 -11.48
CA LYS A 66 -34.97 -0.94 -12.88
C LYS A 66 -34.64 0.19 -13.85
N THR A 67 -34.77 1.46 -13.44
CA THR A 67 -34.51 2.62 -14.29
C THR A 67 -33.03 2.77 -14.66
N ILE A 68 -32.13 2.22 -13.86
CA ILE A 68 -30.67 2.32 -14.04
C ILE A 68 -30.01 1.02 -14.50
N GLY A 69 -30.78 -0.05 -14.75
CA GLY A 69 -30.25 -1.30 -15.30
C GLY A 69 -30.63 -2.56 -14.51
N GLY A 70 -31.11 -2.44 -13.30
CA GLY A 70 -31.53 -3.55 -12.47
C GLY A 70 -30.38 -4.38 -11.89
N VAL A 71 -30.63 -5.02 -10.76
CA VAL A 71 -29.73 -6.00 -10.13
C VAL A 71 -30.54 -7.23 -9.75
N SER A 72 -30.08 -8.43 -10.09
CA SER A 72 -30.77 -9.65 -9.71
C SER A 72 -30.70 -9.88 -8.20
N ALA A 73 -31.76 -10.50 -7.62
CA ALA A 73 -31.77 -10.85 -6.20
C ALA A 73 -30.59 -11.78 -5.82
N ALA A 74 -30.16 -12.64 -6.74
CA ALA A 74 -29.01 -13.52 -6.54
C ALA A 74 -27.71 -12.72 -6.41
N THR A 75 -27.51 -11.73 -7.28
CA THR A 75 -26.34 -10.83 -7.26
C THR A 75 -26.32 -9.98 -5.99
N ALA A 76 -27.46 -9.39 -5.63
CA ALA A 76 -27.58 -8.61 -4.39
C ALA A 76 -27.29 -9.48 -3.15
N GLY A 77 -27.79 -10.71 -3.12
CA GLY A 77 -27.53 -11.65 -2.03
C GLY A 77 -26.07 -12.03 -1.88
N VAL A 78 -25.28 -12.07 -2.97
CA VAL A 78 -23.82 -12.24 -2.89
C VAL A 78 -23.20 -11.00 -2.27
N ILE A 79 -23.49 -9.81 -2.78
CA ILE A 79 -22.92 -8.54 -2.28
C ILE A 79 -23.19 -8.41 -0.77
N LEU A 80 -24.43 -8.64 -0.32
CA LEU A 80 -24.79 -8.56 1.09
C LEU A 80 -24.04 -9.57 1.97
N ARG A 81 -23.79 -10.79 1.49
CA ARG A 81 -23.00 -11.77 2.23
C ARG A 81 -21.53 -11.38 2.35
N GLU A 82 -20.95 -10.87 1.27
CA GLU A 82 -19.53 -10.44 1.29
C GLU A 82 -19.34 -9.18 2.16
N ILE A 83 -20.30 -8.25 2.17
CA ILE A 83 -20.30 -7.12 3.11
C ILE A 83 -20.33 -7.65 4.55
N ALA A 84 -21.22 -8.59 4.88
CA ALA A 84 -21.31 -9.17 6.21
C ALA A 84 -20.03 -9.92 6.61
N ALA A 85 -19.39 -10.62 5.67
CA ALA A 85 -18.10 -11.27 5.89
C ALA A 85 -16.98 -10.26 6.19
N LEU A 86 -16.97 -9.14 5.45
CA LEU A 86 -16.00 -8.06 5.67
C LEU A 86 -16.22 -7.37 7.03
N GLU A 87 -17.47 -7.12 7.43
CA GLU A 87 -17.81 -6.61 8.76
C GLU A 87 -17.30 -7.55 9.87
N ALA A 88 -17.58 -8.85 9.74
CA ALA A 88 -17.13 -9.88 10.69
C ALA A 88 -15.59 -10.00 10.76
N ALA A 89 -14.91 -9.69 9.67
CA ALA A 89 -13.45 -9.64 9.59
C ALA A 89 -12.85 -8.34 10.16
N GLY A 90 -13.65 -7.42 10.72
CA GLY A 90 -13.17 -6.18 11.32
C GLY A 90 -13.14 -4.98 10.37
N GLY A 91 -13.74 -5.09 9.18
CA GLY A 91 -13.85 -3.99 8.22
C GLY A 91 -14.51 -2.73 8.79
N GLU A 92 -15.38 -2.86 9.79
CA GLU A 92 -16.00 -1.72 10.49
C GLU A 92 -14.96 -0.79 11.17
N ALA A 93 -13.81 -1.28 11.56
CA ALA A 93 -12.77 -0.45 12.15
C ALA A 93 -12.09 0.45 11.10
N PHE A 94 -12.14 0.03 9.84
CA PHE A 94 -11.50 0.71 8.72
C PHE A 94 -12.45 1.67 7.98
N PHE A 95 -13.73 1.30 7.81
CA PHE A 95 -14.71 2.16 7.16
C PHE A 95 -15.44 3.06 8.17
N GLY A 96 -15.52 4.35 7.87
CA GLY A 96 -16.20 5.35 8.67
C GLY A 96 -15.47 6.68 8.78
N GLU A 97 -16.04 7.57 9.57
CA GLU A 97 -15.46 8.89 9.85
C GLU A 97 -14.67 8.90 11.19
N PRO A 98 -13.72 9.82 11.36
CA PRO A 98 -13.22 10.75 10.35
C PRO A 98 -12.36 10.03 9.30
N ALA A 99 -12.55 10.38 8.04
CA ALA A 99 -11.73 9.86 6.95
C ALA A 99 -10.31 10.46 6.97
N LEU A 100 -9.32 9.68 6.54
CA LEU A 100 -7.95 10.16 6.42
C LEU A 100 -7.84 11.16 5.27
N ASP A 101 -7.45 12.38 5.56
CA ASP A 101 -6.92 13.28 4.54
C ASP A 101 -5.42 13.00 4.36
N VAL A 102 -5.02 12.50 3.20
CA VAL A 102 -3.59 12.19 2.93
C VAL A 102 -2.69 13.43 3.03
N ARG A 103 -3.25 14.63 2.91
CA ARG A 103 -2.51 15.90 3.11
C ARG A 103 -2.06 16.07 4.56
N ASP A 104 -2.77 15.45 5.51
CA ASP A 104 -2.38 15.44 6.92
C ASP A 104 -1.04 14.72 7.15
N LEU A 105 -0.68 13.78 6.29
CA LEU A 105 0.60 13.10 6.34
C LEU A 105 1.79 13.99 5.93
N MET A 106 1.51 15.11 5.25
CA MET A 106 2.54 16.06 4.79
C MET A 106 2.71 17.26 5.73
N ARG A 107 2.05 17.26 6.89
CA ARG A 107 2.18 18.36 7.85
C ARG A 107 3.61 18.51 8.34
N VAL A 108 3.98 19.76 8.61
CA VAL A 108 5.25 20.12 9.25
C VAL A 108 5.00 20.64 10.65
N SER A 109 5.92 20.42 11.54
CA SER A 109 5.91 20.98 12.89
C SER A 109 6.21 22.49 12.87
N PRO A 110 5.90 23.25 13.95
CA PRO A 110 6.14 24.68 13.99
C PRO A 110 7.60 25.11 13.76
N ASP A 111 8.56 24.21 13.99
CA ASP A 111 9.97 24.42 13.74
C ASP A 111 10.40 24.07 12.30
N GLY A 112 9.44 23.75 11.42
CA GLY A 112 9.67 23.47 10.00
C GLY A 112 10.13 22.05 9.68
N ARG A 113 10.19 21.15 10.67
CA ARG A 113 10.50 19.73 10.43
C ARG A 113 9.26 18.95 10.02
N GLY A 114 9.44 17.95 9.15
CA GLY A 114 8.38 17.02 8.78
C GLY A 114 7.92 16.19 9.98
N ILE A 115 6.62 15.91 10.05
CA ILE A 115 6.05 15.02 11.06
C ILE A 115 6.24 13.58 10.59
N ILE A 116 6.73 12.73 11.49
CA ILE A 116 6.84 11.29 11.26
C ILE A 116 5.54 10.64 11.74
N SER A 117 4.82 10.01 10.80
CA SER A 117 3.61 9.26 11.10
C SER A 117 3.92 7.75 11.05
N ALA A 118 3.70 7.04 12.14
CA ALA A 118 3.80 5.59 12.19
C ALA A 118 2.42 4.96 12.01
N LEU A 119 2.26 4.15 10.97
CA LEU A 119 1.05 3.40 10.70
C LEU A 119 1.26 1.96 11.17
N GLU A 120 0.66 1.61 12.31
CA GLU A 120 0.71 0.27 12.85
C GLU A 120 -0.42 -0.57 12.25
N LEU A 121 -0.06 -1.62 11.51
CA LEU A 121 -1.00 -2.47 10.77
C LEU A 121 -1.09 -3.89 11.33
N ALA A 122 -0.57 -4.12 12.55
CA ALA A 122 -0.50 -5.44 13.16
C ALA A 122 -1.86 -6.17 13.20
N ASP A 123 -2.94 -5.45 13.51
CA ASP A 123 -4.28 -6.03 13.66
C ASP A 123 -4.90 -6.46 12.32
N ILE A 124 -4.56 -5.79 11.22
CA ILE A 124 -5.10 -6.11 9.88
C ILE A 124 -4.14 -6.96 9.03
N GLN A 125 -2.91 -7.16 9.49
CA GLN A 125 -1.89 -7.92 8.76
C GLN A 125 -2.28 -9.38 8.55
N SER A 126 -3.04 -9.97 9.50
CA SER A 126 -3.61 -11.31 9.38
C SER A 126 -4.74 -11.41 8.35
N GLN A 127 -5.28 -10.28 7.89
CA GLN A 127 -6.37 -10.17 6.94
C GLN A 127 -5.82 -9.67 5.59
N GLY A 128 -5.06 -10.50 4.90
CA GLY A 128 -4.27 -10.13 3.72
C GLY A 128 -5.02 -9.34 2.65
N THR A 129 -6.31 -9.64 2.41
CA THR A 129 -7.13 -8.92 1.44
C THR A 129 -7.42 -7.49 1.91
N LEU A 130 -7.81 -7.30 3.17
CA LEU A 130 -8.08 -5.97 3.72
C LEU A 130 -6.81 -5.12 3.73
N PHE A 131 -5.68 -5.70 4.16
CA PHE A 131 -4.39 -5.04 4.19
C PHE A 131 -3.93 -4.57 2.80
N SER A 132 -3.91 -5.47 1.81
CA SER A 132 -3.50 -5.13 0.45
C SER A 132 -4.43 -4.10 -0.19
N THR A 133 -5.71 -4.13 0.12
CA THR A 133 -6.67 -3.19 -0.44
C THR A 133 -6.60 -1.83 0.22
N PHE A 134 -6.37 -1.78 1.54
CA PHE A 134 -6.06 -0.53 2.23
C PHE A 134 -4.87 0.19 1.58
N LEU A 135 -3.80 -0.54 1.34
CA LEU A 135 -2.61 0.05 0.71
C LEU A 135 -2.86 0.47 -0.74
N MET A 136 -3.66 -0.29 -1.50
CA MET A 136 -4.07 0.15 -2.84
C MET A 136 -4.85 1.46 -2.80
N TRP A 137 -5.79 1.57 -1.85
CA TRP A 137 -6.54 2.80 -1.66
C TRP A 137 -5.62 3.95 -1.28
N LEU A 138 -4.75 3.77 -0.27
CA LEU A 138 -3.83 4.81 0.18
C LEU A 138 -2.92 5.30 -0.96
N LEU A 139 -2.36 4.39 -1.75
CA LEU A 139 -1.50 4.73 -2.88
C LEU A 139 -2.29 5.42 -4.01
N ALA A 140 -3.53 5.01 -4.26
CA ALA A 140 -4.40 5.64 -5.23
C ALA A 140 -4.79 7.06 -4.78
N GLU A 141 -5.18 7.22 -3.52
CA GLU A 141 -5.56 8.50 -2.92
C GLU A 141 -4.39 9.50 -2.96
N LEU A 142 -3.19 9.06 -2.62
CA LEU A 142 -1.98 9.86 -2.76
C LEU A 142 -1.74 10.28 -4.21
N PHE A 143 -1.93 9.35 -5.14
CA PHE A 143 -1.72 9.63 -6.55
C PHE A 143 -2.73 10.63 -7.12
N GLU A 144 -3.99 10.56 -6.68
CA GLU A 144 -5.06 11.45 -7.14
C GLU A 144 -5.00 12.82 -6.47
N THR A 145 -4.76 12.85 -5.16
CA THR A 145 -4.84 14.07 -4.35
C THR A 145 -3.59 14.95 -4.46
N LEU A 146 -2.40 14.35 -4.61
CA LEU A 146 -1.17 15.13 -4.66
C LEU A 146 -0.97 15.81 -6.02
N PRO A 147 -0.54 17.09 -6.00
CA PRO A 147 -0.26 17.82 -7.24
C PRO A 147 1.01 17.29 -7.92
N GLU A 148 1.10 17.48 -9.24
CA GLU A 148 2.36 17.28 -9.96
C GLU A 148 3.34 18.40 -9.58
N VAL A 149 4.47 18.03 -8.98
CA VAL A 149 5.52 18.99 -8.55
C VAL A 149 6.79 18.88 -9.39
N GLY A 150 6.81 17.96 -10.34
CA GLY A 150 7.98 17.69 -11.19
C GLY A 150 9.04 16.88 -10.45
N ASP A 151 10.28 17.30 -10.51
CA ASP A 151 11.44 16.64 -9.90
C ASP A 151 12.10 17.59 -8.88
N PRO A 152 11.53 17.72 -7.69
CA PRO A 152 12.10 18.59 -6.65
C PRO A 152 13.41 18.02 -6.09
N ASP A 153 14.30 18.89 -5.62
CA ASP A 153 15.58 18.51 -5.00
C ASP A 153 15.43 17.55 -3.81
N LYS A 154 14.30 17.63 -3.13
CA LYS A 154 13.95 16.76 -1.99
C LYS A 154 12.51 16.32 -2.09
N PRO A 155 12.20 15.08 -1.74
CA PRO A 155 10.81 14.64 -1.66
C PRO A 155 10.05 15.42 -0.59
N THR A 156 8.77 15.72 -0.85
CA THR A 156 7.85 16.34 0.11
C THR A 156 7.35 15.32 1.14
N MET A 157 7.35 14.05 0.78
CA MET A 157 6.97 12.94 1.65
C MET A 157 7.76 11.68 1.29
N VAL A 158 8.06 10.84 2.27
CA VAL A 158 8.71 9.55 2.05
C VAL A 158 7.95 8.47 2.80
N PHE A 159 7.56 7.41 2.08
CA PHE A 159 7.00 6.21 2.65
C PHE A 159 8.08 5.16 2.88
N PHE A 160 8.11 4.62 4.10
CA PHE A 160 8.91 3.47 4.46
C PHE A 160 7.97 2.28 4.68
N PHE A 161 8.07 1.28 3.83
CA PHE A 161 7.36 0.02 3.99
C PHE A 161 8.31 -0.99 4.64
N ASP A 162 8.18 -1.11 5.96
CA ASP A 162 8.92 -2.13 6.70
C ASP A 162 8.27 -3.50 6.50
N GLU A 163 9.06 -4.56 6.55
CA GLU A 163 8.65 -5.93 6.23
C GLU A 163 7.89 -6.01 4.88
N ALA A 164 8.46 -5.39 3.84
CA ALA A 164 7.79 -5.22 2.55
C ALA A 164 7.33 -6.53 1.90
N HIS A 165 7.88 -7.69 2.33
CA HIS A 165 7.41 -9.00 1.89
C HIS A 165 5.91 -9.23 2.18
N LEU A 166 5.38 -8.61 3.23
CA LEU A 166 3.97 -8.71 3.60
C LEU A 166 3.03 -8.05 2.58
N LEU A 167 3.53 -7.02 1.87
CA LEU A 167 2.79 -6.38 0.78
C LEU A 167 2.58 -7.31 -0.41
N PHE A 168 3.56 -8.15 -0.68
CA PHE A 168 3.64 -8.93 -1.91
C PHE A 168 3.25 -10.39 -1.72
N SER A 169 3.28 -10.89 -0.48
CA SER A 169 2.90 -12.27 -0.15
C SER A 169 1.40 -12.48 -0.37
N GLY A 170 1.04 -13.34 -1.30
CA GLY A 170 -0.35 -13.60 -1.66
C GLY A 170 -1.07 -12.47 -2.39
N ALA A 171 -0.34 -11.45 -2.81
CA ALA A 171 -0.90 -10.30 -3.50
C ALA A 171 -1.51 -10.69 -4.86
N SER A 172 -2.67 -10.10 -5.18
CA SER A 172 -3.29 -10.29 -6.48
C SER A 172 -2.47 -9.61 -7.59
N LYS A 173 -2.58 -10.12 -8.82
CA LYS A 173 -1.93 -9.50 -10.00
C LYS A 173 -2.33 -8.04 -10.14
N ALA A 174 -3.60 -7.72 -9.93
CA ALA A 174 -4.12 -6.36 -9.99
C ALA A 174 -3.49 -5.43 -8.94
N PHE A 175 -3.21 -5.95 -7.73
CA PHE A 175 -2.47 -5.20 -6.71
C PHE A 175 -1.04 -4.91 -7.15
N LEU A 176 -0.31 -5.91 -7.63
CA LEU A 176 1.06 -5.74 -8.12
C LEU A 176 1.14 -4.71 -9.24
N GLU A 177 0.24 -4.78 -10.22
CA GLU A 177 0.16 -3.80 -11.31
C GLU A 177 -0.11 -2.38 -10.79
N ALA A 178 -0.98 -2.23 -9.79
CA ALA A 178 -1.27 -0.94 -9.16
C ALA A 178 -0.02 -0.39 -8.44
N VAL A 179 0.68 -1.22 -7.66
CA VAL A 179 1.92 -0.82 -6.97
C VAL A 179 3.00 -0.41 -7.97
N VAL A 180 3.25 -1.22 -9.00
CA VAL A 180 4.25 -0.92 -10.04
C VAL A 180 3.94 0.41 -10.73
N ARG A 181 2.67 0.63 -11.09
CA ARG A 181 2.22 1.88 -11.72
C ARG A 181 2.46 3.07 -10.79
N THR A 182 2.05 2.94 -9.52
CA THR A 182 2.19 4.02 -8.54
C THR A 182 3.66 4.33 -8.27
N VAL A 183 4.49 3.33 -8.00
CA VAL A 183 5.94 3.52 -7.74
C VAL A 183 6.63 4.22 -8.92
N ARG A 184 6.22 3.90 -10.15
CA ARG A 184 6.76 4.54 -11.37
C ARG A 184 6.43 6.03 -11.46
N LEU A 185 5.23 6.42 -11.07
CA LEU A 185 4.67 7.75 -11.35
C LEU A 185 4.71 8.70 -10.15
N ILE A 186 4.77 8.16 -8.92
CA ILE A 186 4.60 8.96 -7.71
C ILE A 186 5.76 9.94 -7.45
N ARG A 187 6.91 9.70 -8.11
CA ARG A 187 8.06 10.61 -8.03
C ARG A 187 7.70 12.01 -8.55
N SER A 188 6.92 12.11 -9.64
CA SER A 188 6.48 13.40 -10.18
C SER A 188 5.60 14.20 -9.22
N LYS A 189 5.07 13.53 -8.19
CA LYS A 189 4.30 14.14 -7.10
C LYS A 189 5.15 14.44 -5.87
N GLY A 190 6.48 14.29 -5.98
CA GLY A 190 7.42 14.59 -4.90
C GLY A 190 7.42 13.54 -3.78
N VAL A 191 6.97 12.32 -4.04
CA VAL A 191 6.92 11.24 -3.04
C VAL A 191 8.02 10.23 -3.28
N GLY A 192 8.80 9.94 -2.23
CA GLY A 192 9.77 8.85 -2.18
C GLY A 192 9.17 7.58 -1.58
N ILE A 193 9.59 6.42 -2.08
CA ILE A 193 9.19 5.11 -1.53
C ILE A 193 10.44 4.31 -1.21
N VAL A 194 10.48 3.74 0.00
CA VAL A 194 11.53 2.86 0.49
C VAL A 194 10.89 1.54 0.93
N PHE A 195 11.30 0.45 0.31
CA PHE A 195 10.93 -0.90 0.75
C PHE A 195 12.06 -1.48 1.60
N ILE A 196 11.72 -1.98 2.78
CA ILE A 196 12.64 -2.64 3.70
C ILE A 196 12.21 -4.10 3.83
N THR A 197 13.14 -5.01 3.61
CA THR A 197 12.87 -6.45 3.66
C THR A 197 14.10 -7.23 4.09
N GLN A 198 13.89 -8.41 4.65
CA GLN A 198 14.96 -9.31 5.07
C GLN A 198 15.60 -10.05 3.88
N SER A 199 14.87 -10.25 2.80
CA SER A 199 15.36 -10.89 1.60
C SER A 199 15.10 -10.04 0.35
N PRO A 200 16.11 -9.81 -0.51
CA PRO A 200 15.93 -9.06 -1.75
C PRO A 200 15.00 -9.76 -2.76
N THR A 201 14.71 -11.04 -2.57
CA THR A 201 13.82 -11.83 -3.44
C THR A 201 12.35 -11.70 -3.06
N ASP A 202 12.03 -11.04 -1.94
CA ASP A 202 10.66 -10.84 -1.47
C ASP A 202 9.91 -9.77 -2.25
N VAL A 203 10.66 -8.83 -2.86
CA VAL A 203 10.08 -7.79 -3.71
C VAL A 203 10.03 -8.30 -5.15
N PRO A 204 8.88 -8.27 -5.81
CA PRO A 204 8.73 -8.70 -7.20
C PRO A 204 9.68 -7.96 -8.15
N ASP A 205 10.19 -8.68 -9.15
CA ASP A 205 11.16 -8.14 -10.12
C ASP A 205 10.62 -6.89 -10.85
N GLU A 206 9.31 -6.83 -11.11
CA GLU A 206 8.64 -5.70 -11.75
C GLU A 206 8.67 -4.44 -10.87
N VAL A 207 8.57 -4.58 -9.55
CA VAL A 207 8.72 -3.48 -8.58
C VAL A 207 10.19 -3.10 -8.44
N LEU A 208 11.08 -4.09 -8.29
CA LEU A 208 12.53 -3.87 -8.20
C LEU A 208 13.06 -3.07 -9.41
N ALA A 209 12.53 -3.31 -10.60
CA ALA A 209 12.90 -2.60 -11.81
C ALA A 209 12.57 -1.09 -11.78
N GLN A 210 11.67 -0.65 -10.88
CA GLN A 210 11.34 0.77 -10.70
C GLN A 210 12.21 1.45 -9.63
N LEU A 211 12.97 0.67 -8.83
CA LEU A 211 13.78 1.17 -7.74
C LEU A 211 15.20 1.46 -8.23
N GLY A 212 15.57 2.74 -8.19
CA GLY A 212 16.88 3.17 -8.68
C GLY A 212 18.01 3.04 -7.67
N SER A 213 17.72 3.03 -6.37
CA SER A 213 18.70 2.99 -5.30
C SER A 213 18.56 1.73 -4.46
N ARG A 214 19.67 1.20 -3.98
CA ARG A 214 19.72 -0.04 -3.18
C ARG A 214 20.74 0.08 -2.07
N VAL A 215 20.34 -0.38 -0.88
CA VAL A 215 21.20 -0.57 0.28
C VAL A 215 21.06 -2.03 0.70
N GLN A 216 22.14 -2.80 0.58
CA GLN A 216 22.13 -4.23 0.90
C GLN A 216 23.11 -4.49 2.05
N HIS A 217 22.55 -4.90 3.19
CA HIS A 217 23.31 -5.43 4.31
C HIS A 217 23.79 -6.86 4.04
N ALA A 218 24.54 -7.44 4.99
CA ALA A 218 25.10 -8.76 4.87
C ALA A 218 24.02 -9.82 4.49
N LEU A 219 24.34 -10.65 3.52
CA LEU A 219 23.56 -11.84 3.19
C LEU A 219 24.35 -13.07 3.60
N ARG A 220 23.77 -13.92 4.44
CA ARG A 220 24.38 -15.19 4.84
C ARG A 220 23.82 -16.31 3.96
N ALA A 221 24.68 -17.10 3.41
CA ALA A 221 24.33 -18.23 2.54
C ALA A 221 24.69 -19.54 3.25
N HIS A 222 23.76 -20.05 4.06
CA HIS A 222 23.94 -21.30 4.80
C HIS A 222 23.34 -22.50 4.09
N THR A 223 22.38 -22.28 3.18
CA THR A 223 21.69 -23.30 2.40
C THR A 223 21.88 -23.09 0.90
N PRO A 224 21.67 -24.13 0.05
CA PRO A 224 21.63 -23.93 -1.40
C PRO A 224 20.61 -22.88 -1.86
N ALA A 225 19.48 -22.77 -1.17
CA ALA A 225 18.48 -21.74 -1.44
C ALA A 225 19.03 -20.32 -1.15
N ASP A 226 19.74 -20.13 -0.03
CA ASP A 226 20.38 -18.85 0.29
C ASP A 226 21.44 -18.49 -0.74
N ALA A 227 22.21 -19.46 -1.22
CA ALA A 227 23.20 -19.22 -2.26
C ALA A 227 22.56 -18.80 -3.60
N ALA A 228 21.39 -19.35 -3.95
CA ALA A 228 20.63 -18.95 -5.12
C ALA A 228 20.07 -17.53 -4.95
N ASN A 229 19.54 -17.18 -3.77
CA ASN A 229 19.05 -15.86 -3.45
C ASN A 229 20.18 -14.80 -3.47
N LEU A 230 21.35 -15.14 -2.92
CA LEU A 230 22.54 -14.28 -2.99
C LEU A 230 22.92 -14.01 -4.46
N LYS A 231 22.98 -15.05 -5.29
CA LYS A 231 23.29 -14.90 -6.72
C LYS A 231 22.27 -14.04 -7.44
N LYS A 232 20.97 -14.22 -7.15
CA LYS A 232 19.90 -13.39 -7.69
C LYS A 232 20.06 -11.93 -7.24
N ALA A 233 20.31 -11.67 -5.96
CA ALA A 233 20.54 -10.35 -5.43
C ALA A 233 21.73 -9.65 -6.13
N VAL A 234 22.87 -10.33 -6.24
CA VAL A 234 24.07 -9.81 -6.90
C VAL A 234 23.81 -9.44 -8.36
N SER A 235 23.04 -10.26 -9.08
CA SER A 235 22.73 -10.02 -10.50
C SER A 235 21.89 -8.77 -10.74
N THR A 236 21.28 -8.21 -9.70
CA THR A 236 20.46 -7.00 -9.78
C THR A 236 21.24 -5.71 -9.54
N PHE A 237 22.51 -5.79 -9.15
CA PHE A 237 23.39 -4.63 -9.03
C PHE A 237 24.07 -4.29 -10.36
N PRO A 238 24.44 -3.02 -10.56
CA PRO A 238 25.27 -2.63 -11.71
C PRO A 238 26.58 -3.42 -11.76
N VAL A 239 27.12 -3.60 -12.97
CA VAL A 239 28.43 -4.21 -13.14
C VAL A 239 29.48 -3.43 -12.34
N SER A 240 30.22 -4.12 -11.50
CA SER A 240 31.16 -3.52 -10.56
C SER A 240 32.47 -4.31 -10.55
N PRO A 241 33.61 -3.66 -10.34
CA PRO A 241 34.89 -4.33 -10.09
C PRO A 241 34.92 -5.05 -8.74
N VAL A 242 33.95 -4.81 -7.87
CA VAL A 242 33.84 -5.43 -6.54
C VAL A 242 33.21 -6.81 -6.69
N ASP A 243 33.85 -7.83 -6.10
CA ASP A 243 33.23 -9.17 -5.97
C ASP A 243 32.10 -9.13 -4.93
N LEU A 244 30.89 -8.86 -5.40
CA LEU A 244 29.72 -8.70 -4.55
C LEU A 244 29.35 -9.99 -3.81
N ASN A 245 29.59 -11.16 -4.39
CA ASN A 245 29.30 -12.43 -3.70
C ASN A 245 30.17 -12.54 -2.43
N ARG A 246 31.44 -12.24 -2.55
CA ARG A 246 32.39 -12.28 -1.44
C ARG A 246 32.09 -11.17 -0.42
N VAL A 247 31.88 -9.96 -0.90
CA VAL A 247 31.65 -8.80 -0.01
C VAL A 247 30.38 -8.98 0.80
N LEU A 248 29.23 -9.27 0.17
CA LEU A 248 27.94 -9.40 0.87
C LEU A 248 27.94 -10.50 1.93
N THR A 249 28.72 -11.60 1.72
CA THR A 249 28.82 -12.64 2.73
C THR A 249 29.79 -12.32 3.87
N SER A 250 30.68 -11.34 3.69
CA SER A 250 31.71 -10.96 4.66
C SER A 250 31.41 -9.67 5.44
N LEU A 251 30.37 -8.91 5.06
CA LEU A 251 30.00 -7.68 5.76
C LEU A 251 29.72 -7.91 7.24
N GLY A 252 30.18 -6.99 8.07
CA GLY A 252 29.89 -6.93 9.50
C GLY A 252 28.63 -6.14 9.81
N THR A 253 28.30 -6.06 11.10
CA THR A 253 27.19 -5.24 11.60
C THR A 253 27.43 -3.76 11.22
N GLY A 254 26.38 -3.09 10.73
CA GLY A 254 26.46 -1.68 10.30
C GLY A 254 27.18 -1.47 8.96
N GLN A 255 27.59 -2.53 8.28
CA GLN A 255 28.15 -2.43 6.93
C GLN A 255 27.10 -2.76 5.88
N ALA A 256 27.21 -2.11 4.72
CA ALA A 256 26.31 -2.35 3.59
C ALA A 256 27.04 -2.14 2.26
N VAL A 257 26.46 -2.67 1.21
CA VAL A 257 26.77 -2.33 -0.18
C VAL A 257 25.68 -1.38 -0.67
N VAL A 258 26.09 -0.24 -1.22
CA VAL A 258 25.18 0.81 -1.68
C VAL A 258 25.36 1.05 -3.16
N SER A 259 24.26 1.19 -3.87
CA SER A 259 24.16 1.71 -5.23
C SER A 259 23.03 2.73 -5.26
N VAL A 260 23.33 3.96 -5.68
CA VAL A 260 22.36 5.06 -5.79
C VAL A 260 22.36 5.60 -7.20
N LEU A 261 21.32 6.34 -7.58
CA LEU A 261 21.31 7.05 -8.85
C LEU A 261 22.11 8.34 -8.74
N ASP A 262 22.86 8.67 -9.81
CA ASP A 262 23.45 9.99 -9.99
C ASP A 262 22.39 11.04 -10.38
N GLU A 263 22.78 12.31 -10.45
CA GLU A 263 21.90 13.42 -10.87
C GLU A 263 21.26 13.24 -12.25
N LYS A 264 21.80 12.36 -13.08
CA LYS A 264 21.28 12.02 -14.40
C LYS A 264 20.45 10.76 -14.42
N GLY A 265 20.11 10.22 -13.23
CA GLY A 265 19.33 8.99 -13.08
C GLY A 265 20.07 7.70 -13.47
N ARG A 266 21.42 7.73 -13.53
CA ARG A 266 22.24 6.54 -13.83
C ARG A 266 22.72 5.90 -12.54
N PRO A 267 22.78 4.55 -12.48
CA PRO A 267 23.34 3.88 -11.31
C PRO A 267 24.80 4.31 -11.07
N ALA A 268 25.08 4.78 -9.86
CA ALA A 268 26.44 5.05 -9.41
C ALA A 268 27.22 3.73 -9.21
N PRO A 269 28.56 3.78 -9.25
CA PRO A 269 29.37 2.61 -8.90
C PRO A 269 28.98 2.05 -7.53
N VAL A 270 28.92 0.73 -7.45
CA VAL A 270 28.64 0.03 -6.20
C VAL A 270 29.76 0.26 -5.21
N ALA A 271 29.43 0.65 -3.98
CA ALA A 271 30.39 0.93 -2.91
C ALA A 271 30.05 0.16 -1.63
N PRO A 272 31.02 -0.56 -1.02
CA PRO A 272 30.92 -0.98 0.36
C PRO A 272 31.04 0.24 1.28
N VAL A 273 30.15 0.35 2.26
CA VAL A 273 30.11 1.50 3.18
C VAL A 273 29.89 1.03 4.61
N VAL A 274 30.23 1.91 5.55
CA VAL A 274 29.83 1.78 6.95
C VAL A 274 28.70 2.76 7.20
N ILE A 275 27.56 2.24 7.63
CA ILE A 275 26.39 3.06 7.96
C ILE A 275 26.61 3.72 9.32
N ASN A 276 26.27 5.00 9.43
CA ASN A 276 26.32 5.70 10.70
C ASN A 276 25.40 5.04 11.73
N VAL A 277 25.83 5.05 12.98
CA VAL A 277 25.00 4.57 14.08
C VAL A 277 23.72 5.40 14.16
N PRO A 278 22.53 4.77 14.24
CA PRO A 278 21.29 5.51 14.37
C PRO A 278 21.25 6.32 15.66
N ALA A 279 20.78 7.55 15.60
CA ALA A 279 20.57 8.42 16.76
C ALA A 279 19.24 8.08 17.45
N ALA A 280 19.01 6.79 17.73
CA ALA A 280 17.77 6.28 18.32
C ALA A 280 18.10 5.30 19.44
N VAL A 281 17.18 5.19 20.42
CA VAL A 281 17.24 4.19 21.46
C VAL A 281 16.85 2.83 20.86
N MET A 282 17.71 1.83 21.06
CA MET A 282 17.41 0.46 20.64
C MET A 282 16.49 -0.19 21.67
N GLY A 283 15.31 -0.60 21.21
CA GLY A 283 14.30 -1.29 22.03
C GLY A 283 12.96 -0.53 22.10
N PRO A 284 11.99 -1.08 22.82
CA PRO A 284 10.69 -0.45 22.97
C PRO A 284 10.82 0.89 23.70
N ALA A 285 9.95 1.84 23.35
CA ALA A 285 9.84 3.11 24.06
C ALA A 285 9.54 2.86 25.56
N GLN A 286 10.12 3.67 26.45
CA GLN A 286 9.80 3.59 27.86
C GLN A 286 8.33 3.98 28.10
N ASP A 287 7.70 3.34 29.08
CA ASP A 287 6.34 3.68 29.49
C ASP A 287 6.19 5.18 29.76
N GLY A 288 5.18 5.80 29.13
CA GLY A 288 4.94 7.24 29.21
C GLY A 288 5.64 8.09 28.13
N THR A 289 6.49 7.51 27.27
CA THR A 289 7.10 8.23 26.15
C THR A 289 6.13 8.32 24.95
N VAL A 290 5.21 7.38 24.85
CA VAL A 290 4.12 7.37 23.85
C VAL A 290 2.90 7.98 24.51
N SER A 291 2.57 9.24 24.19
CA SER A 291 1.29 9.83 24.55
C SER A 291 0.18 9.17 23.73
N GLN A 292 -0.84 8.65 24.40
CA GLN A 292 -2.04 8.11 23.77
C GLN A 292 -2.81 9.15 22.97
#